data_242c34c95921da4e28fa1fb569834a6a
#
_entry.id   242c34c95921da4e28fa1fb569834a6a
#
_cell.length_a   1.000
_cell.length_b   1.000
_cell.length_c   1.000
_cell.angle_alpha   90.00
_cell.angle_beta   90.00
_cell.angle_gamma   90.00
#
_symmetry.space_group_name_H-M   'P 1'
#
loop_
_entity.id
_entity.type
_entity.pdbx_description
1 polymer ?
#
loop_
_entity_poly.entity_id
_entity_poly.type
_entity_poly.pdbx_seq_one_letter_code
_entity_poly.pdbx_strand_id
1 'polypeptide(L)'
;MNPLFHEIFQTTRDITNKLNSCLKEHDLYSSQWTILYTINKNGPMSLTDIWKYLKVEAPTVTRTVARLEQLDWIVRTEGEDRREKIVSFSEEGKKKFPAVLASVLRFEEGLIETFNDEEQQQLLELICKLKGRTNHWEI
;
A
#
# COMPACT_ATOMS: atom_id res chain seq x y z
N MET A 1 27.84 0.60 11.48
CA MET A 1 26.50 0.71 10.89
C MET A 1 26.24 2.16 10.50
N ASN A 2 25.74 2.38 9.30
CA ASN A 2 25.34 3.73 8.89
C ASN A 2 24.04 4.10 9.63
N PRO A 3 24.03 5.19 10.42
CA PRO A 3 22.82 5.60 11.15
C PRO A 3 21.62 5.87 10.26
N LEU A 4 21.84 6.16 8.98
CA LEU A 4 20.75 6.39 8.03
C LEU A 4 19.78 5.20 7.95
N PHE A 5 20.31 3.98 7.85
CA PHE A 5 19.46 2.79 7.73
C PHE A 5 18.70 2.51 9.03
N HIS A 6 19.33 2.71 10.16
CA HIS A 6 18.65 2.59 11.44
C HIS A 6 17.45 3.56 11.50
N GLU A 7 17.66 4.81 11.11
CA GLU A 7 16.60 5.82 11.11
C GLU A 7 15.49 5.47 10.11
N ILE A 8 15.85 4.94 8.94
CA ILE A 8 14.85 4.50 7.95
C ILE A 8 13.98 3.38 8.55
N PHE A 9 14.59 2.38 9.17
CA PHE A 9 13.83 1.26 9.76
C PHE A 9 12.94 1.71 10.92
N GLN A 10 13.47 2.56 11.80
CA GLN A 10 12.69 3.08 12.93
C GLN A 10 11.54 3.96 12.45
N THR A 11 11.79 4.81 11.48
CA THR A 11 10.76 5.70 10.91
C THR A 11 9.66 4.88 10.24
N THR A 12 10.05 3.84 9.50
CA THR A 12 9.09 2.94 8.84
C THR A 12 8.18 2.26 9.86
N ARG A 13 8.75 1.75 10.96
CA ARG A 13 7.95 1.13 12.02
C ARG A 13 7.02 2.12 12.69
N ASP A 14 7.50 3.32 12.98
CA ASP A 14 6.69 4.36 13.60
C ASP A 14 5.53 4.78 12.71
N ILE A 15 5.80 5.03 11.44
CA ILE A 15 4.75 5.39 10.47
C ILE A 15 3.75 4.25 10.32
N THR A 16 4.21 3.01 10.23
CA THR A 16 3.34 1.83 10.12
C THR A 16 2.42 1.69 11.34
N ASN A 17 2.97 1.87 12.54
CA ASN A 17 2.18 1.79 13.76
C ASN A 17 1.11 2.89 13.82
N LYS A 18 1.47 4.10 13.43
CA LYS A 18 0.53 5.23 13.37
C LYS A 18 -0.53 5.02 12.30
N LEU A 19 -0.14 4.47 11.15
CA LEU A 19 -1.09 4.14 10.09
C LEU A 19 -2.09 3.08 10.58
N ASN A 20 -1.63 2.05 11.26
CA ASN A 20 -2.52 1.04 11.84
C ASN A 20 -3.53 1.66 12.80
N SER A 21 -3.11 2.64 13.61
CA SER A 21 -4.02 3.36 14.50
C SER A 21 -5.06 4.15 13.72
N CYS A 22 -4.66 4.79 12.63
CA CYS A 22 -5.57 5.51 11.73
C CYS A 22 -6.58 4.57 11.08
N LEU A 23 -6.14 3.40 10.64
CA LEU A 23 -6.97 2.44 9.92
C LEU A 23 -7.93 1.66 10.83
N LYS A 24 -7.72 1.71 12.13
CA LYS A 24 -8.51 0.94 13.10
C LYS A 24 -10.00 1.25 13.03
N GLU A 25 -10.36 2.50 12.80
CA GLU A 25 -11.76 2.91 12.66
C GLU A 25 -12.45 2.29 11.43
N HIS A 26 -11.65 1.82 10.48
CA HIS A 26 -12.13 1.14 9.26
C HIS A 26 -11.96 -0.37 9.33
N ASP A 27 -11.56 -0.90 10.48
CA ASP A 27 -11.30 -2.33 10.69
C ASP A 27 -10.25 -2.90 9.73
N LEU A 28 -9.24 -2.08 9.42
CA LEU A 28 -8.14 -2.45 8.52
C LEU A 28 -6.78 -2.38 9.22
N TYR A 29 -5.84 -3.16 8.69
CA TYR A 29 -4.42 -3.09 9.00
C TYR A 29 -3.66 -2.53 7.81
N SER A 30 -2.46 -2.02 8.05
CA SER A 30 -1.61 -1.43 7.00
C SER A 30 -1.32 -2.42 5.85
N SER A 31 -1.15 -3.71 6.16
CA SER A 31 -0.93 -4.73 5.13
C SER A 31 -2.13 -4.89 4.19
N GLN A 32 -3.33 -4.76 4.72
CA GLN A 32 -4.56 -4.80 3.94
C GLN A 32 -4.73 -3.54 3.12
N TRP A 33 -4.52 -2.39 3.75
CA TRP A 33 -4.59 -1.08 3.07
C TRP A 33 -3.62 -1.02 1.88
N THR A 34 -2.41 -1.51 2.06
CA THR A 34 -1.40 -1.51 1.00
C THR A 34 -1.89 -2.24 -0.25
N ILE A 35 -2.55 -3.38 -0.08
CA ILE A 35 -3.13 -4.13 -1.21
C ILE A 35 -4.27 -3.35 -1.85
N LEU A 36 -5.18 -2.80 -1.05
CA LEU A 36 -6.30 -2.02 -1.57
C LEU A 36 -5.83 -0.80 -2.35
N TYR A 37 -4.83 -0.09 -1.82
CA TYR A 37 -4.24 1.06 -2.49
C TYR A 37 -3.58 0.65 -3.81
N THR A 38 -2.87 -0.46 -3.82
CA THR A 38 -2.18 -0.98 -5.01
C THR A 38 -3.19 -1.28 -6.13
N ILE A 39 -4.29 -1.93 -5.80
CA ILE A 39 -5.35 -2.24 -6.78
C ILE A 39 -6.03 -0.96 -7.26
N ASN A 40 -6.26 -0.02 -6.35
CA ASN A 40 -6.85 1.27 -6.74
C ASN A 40 -5.98 2.01 -7.74
N LYS A 41 -4.67 1.98 -7.52
CA LYS A 41 -3.70 2.68 -8.35
C LYS A 41 -3.51 2.02 -9.72
N ASN A 42 -3.37 0.70 -9.73
CA ASN A 42 -2.98 -0.05 -10.93
C ASN A 42 -4.15 -0.74 -11.63
N GLY A 43 -5.34 -0.76 -11.01
CA GLY A 43 -6.45 -1.56 -11.48
C GLY A 43 -6.33 -3.02 -11.04
N PRO A 44 -7.21 -3.90 -11.53
CA PRO A 44 -7.16 -5.32 -11.21
C PRO A 44 -5.79 -5.93 -11.49
N MET A 45 -5.31 -6.77 -10.57
CA MET A 45 -3.98 -7.38 -10.67
C MET A 45 -4.04 -8.86 -10.30
N SER A 46 -3.16 -9.66 -10.91
CA SER A 46 -2.99 -11.04 -10.46
C SER A 46 -2.31 -11.08 -9.09
N LEU A 47 -2.50 -12.18 -8.37
CA LEU A 47 -1.79 -12.40 -7.09
C LEU A 47 -0.27 -12.32 -7.28
N THR A 48 0.23 -12.89 -8.36
CA THR A 48 1.66 -12.86 -8.69
C THR A 48 2.15 -11.42 -8.89
N ASP A 49 1.41 -10.62 -9.63
CA ASP A 49 1.79 -9.22 -9.86
C ASP A 49 1.78 -8.42 -8.56
N ILE A 50 0.83 -8.70 -7.68
CA ILE A 50 0.75 -8.00 -6.38
C ILE A 50 1.99 -8.29 -5.54
N TRP A 51 2.37 -9.58 -5.34
CA TRP A 51 3.50 -9.86 -4.48
C TRP A 51 4.84 -9.42 -5.10
N LYS A 52 4.96 -9.43 -6.43
CA LYS A 52 6.14 -8.89 -7.11
C LYS A 52 6.24 -7.37 -6.94
N TYR A 53 5.13 -6.68 -7.14
CA TYR A 53 5.08 -5.22 -7.00
C TYR A 53 5.42 -4.76 -5.59
N LEU A 54 4.82 -5.41 -4.59
CA LEU A 54 5.03 -5.04 -3.19
C LEU A 54 6.32 -5.58 -2.61
N LYS A 55 6.98 -6.53 -3.28
CA LYS A 55 8.17 -7.22 -2.79
C LYS A 55 7.90 -7.90 -1.44
N VAL A 56 6.74 -8.51 -1.34
CA VAL A 56 6.27 -9.25 -0.18
C VAL A 56 6.13 -10.72 -0.59
N GLU A 57 6.38 -11.64 0.33
CA GLU A 57 6.30 -13.06 0.04
C GLU A 57 4.89 -13.48 -0.39
N ALA A 58 4.81 -14.36 -1.38
CA ALA A 58 3.56 -14.82 -1.95
C ALA A 58 2.58 -15.39 -0.91
N PRO A 59 2.98 -16.23 0.07
CA PRO A 59 2.04 -16.70 1.09
C PRO A 59 1.39 -15.60 1.92
N THR A 60 2.17 -14.55 2.23
CA THR A 60 1.65 -13.41 3.00
C THR A 60 0.58 -12.66 2.21
N VAL A 61 0.82 -12.39 0.94
CA VAL A 61 -0.15 -11.73 0.06
C VAL A 61 -1.40 -12.59 -0.08
N THR A 62 -1.23 -13.89 -0.31
CA THR A 62 -2.36 -14.82 -0.47
C THR A 62 -3.28 -14.81 0.78
N ARG A 63 -2.68 -14.84 1.97
CA ARG A 63 -3.46 -14.79 3.22
C ARG A 63 -4.19 -13.45 3.39
N THR A 64 -3.50 -12.36 3.09
CA THR A 64 -4.09 -11.01 3.22
C THR A 64 -5.23 -10.82 2.23
N VAL A 65 -5.06 -11.27 1.00
CA VAL A 65 -6.10 -11.22 -0.04
C VAL A 65 -7.30 -12.08 0.36
N ALA A 66 -7.07 -13.28 0.88
CA ALA A 66 -8.15 -14.15 1.34
C ALA A 66 -8.97 -13.49 2.47
N ARG A 67 -8.30 -12.81 3.39
CA ARG A 67 -8.96 -12.08 4.46
C ARG A 67 -9.78 -10.90 3.95
N LEU A 68 -9.22 -10.15 2.99
CA LEU A 68 -9.93 -9.02 2.36
C LEU A 68 -11.17 -9.51 1.60
N GLU A 69 -11.10 -10.67 0.99
CA GLU A 69 -12.25 -11.29 0.34
C GLU A 69 -13.33 -11.63 1.35
N GLN A 70 -12.97 -12.23 2.49
CA GLN A 70 -13.90 -12.53 3.57
C GLN A 70 -14.58 -11.29 4.14
N LEU A 71 -13.85 -10.17 4.18
CA LEU A 71 -14.36 -8.90 4.68
C LEU A 71 -15.12 -8.09 3.61
N ASP A 72 -15.33 -8.69 2.45
CA ASP A 72 -16.07 -8.09 1.32
C ASP A 72 -15.44 -6.81 0.79
N TRP A 73 -14.11 -6.78 0.74
CA TRP A 73 -13.39 -5.68 0.09
C TRP A 73 -13.07 -5.97 -1.37
N ILE A 74 -12.78 -7.21 -1.67
CA ILE A 74 -12.27 -7.63 -2.98
C ILE A 74 -12.94 -8.92 -3.42
N VAL A 75 -12.82 -9.18 -4.72
CA VAL A 75 -13.21 -10.45 -5.33
C VAL A 75 -12.02 -10.99 -6.12
N ARG A 76 -11.95 -12.31 -6.22
CA ARG A 76 -10.97 -12.99 -7.07
C ARG A 76 -11.72 -13.63 -8.23
N THR A 77 -11.25 -13.34 -9.44
CA THR A 77 -11.82 -13.91 -10.67
C THR A 77 -10.72 -14.63 -11.44
N GLU A 78 -11.10 -15.49 -12.37
CA GLU A 78 -10.13 -16.16 -13.22
C GLU A 78 -9.59 -15.17 -14.25
N GLY A 79 -8.27 -15.19 -14.45
CA GLY A 79 -7.63 -14.46 -15.53
C GLY A 79 -7.69 -15.23 -16.84
N GLU A 80 -6.99 -14.73 -17.87
CA GLU A 80 -6.89 -15.40 -19.17
C GLU A 80 -6.27 -16.79 -19.04
N ASP A 81 -5.29 -16.93 -18.16
CA ASP A 81 -4.75 -18.21 -17.74
C ASP A 81 -5.51 -18.66 -16.50
N ARG A 82 -6.10 -19.87 -16.52
CA ARG A 82 -6.85 -20.43 -15.39
C ARG A 82 -6.06 -20.51 -14.09
N ARG A 83 -4.73 -20.47 -14.19
CA ARG A 83 -3.85 -20.48 -13.00
C ARG A 83 -3.77 -19.13 -12.34
N GLU A 84 -4.12 -18.07 -13.06
CA GLU A 84 -4.10 -16.72 -12.51
C GLU A 84 -5.41 -16.39 -11.84
N LYS A 85 -5.31 -15.82 -10.64
CA LYS A 85 -6.44 -15.22 -9.97
C LYS A 85 -6.26 -13.71 -10.00
N ILE A 86 -7.25 -13.02 -10.56
CA ILE A 86 -7.24 -11.57 -10.67
C ILE A 86 -8.00 -10.98 -9.50
N VAL A 87 -7.37 -10.08 -8.79
CA VAL A 87 -7.91 -9.41 -7.60
C VAL A 87 -8.44 -8.04 -8.03
N SER A 88 -9.68 -7.76 -7.68
CA SER A 88 -10.32 -6.47 -7.93
C SER A 88 -11.25 -6.10 -6.79
N PHE A 89 -11.65 -4.83 -6.70
CA PHE A 89 -12.60 -4.42 -5.69
C PHE A 89 -13.97 -5.09 -5.89
N SER A 90 -14.59 -5.49 -4.78
CA SER A 90 -16.01 -5.81 -4.78
C SER A 90 -16.82 -4.51 -4.89
N GLU A 91 -18.13 -4.62 -5.13
CA GLU A 91 -19.01 -3.44 -5.13
C GLU A 91 -18.99 -2.73 -3.77
N GLU A 92 -19.01 -3.49 -2.68
CA GLU A 92 -18.90 -2.92 -1.33
C GLU A 92 -17.54 -2.26 -1.09
N GLY A 93 -16.46 -2.88 -1.58
CA GLY A 93 -15.12 -2.32 -1.49
C GLY A 93 -15.02 -0.97 -2.19
N LYS A 94 -15.59 -0.85 -3.38
CA LYS A 94 -15.63 0.42 -4.12
C LYS A 94 -16.33 1.51 -3.33
N LYS A 95 -17.41 1.17 -2.62
CA LYS A 95 -18.19 2.13 -1.82
C LYS A 95 -17.45 2.56 -0.57
N LYS A 96 -16.72 1.65 0.07
CA LYS A 96 -16.03 1.91 1.34
C LYS A 96 -14.68 2.60 1.15
N PHE A 97 -14.03 2.40 0.03
CA PHE A 97 -12.66 2.85 -0.21
C PHE A 97 -12.48 4.38 -0.05
N PRO A 98 -13.36 5.25 -0.60
CA PRO A 98 -13.15 6.69 -0.48
C PRO A 98 -13.05 7.21 0.96
N ALA A 99 -13.80 6.65 1.89
CA ALA A 99 -13.74 7.07 3.29
C ALA A 99 -12.40 6.69 3.93
N VAL A 100 -11.90 5.50 3.62
CA VAL A 100 -10.58 5.05 4.11
C VAL A 100 -9.48 5.91 3.52
N LEU A 101 -9.54 6.15 2.21
CA LEU A 101 -8.57 7.00 1.53
C LEU A 101 -8.52 8.40 2.15
N ALA A 102 -9.68 8.99 2.43
CA ALA A 102 -9.74 10.31 3.07
C ALA A 102 -9.03 10.31 4.43
N SER A 103 -9.23 9.27 5.24
CA SER A 103 -8.56 9.15 6.55
C SER A 103 -7.05 9.03 6.38
N VAL A 104 -6.60 8.22 5.42
CA VAL A 104 -5.16 8.03 5.17
C VAL A 104 -4.52 9.32 4.66
N LEU A 105 -5.19 10.04 3.76
CA LEU A 105 -4.67 11.33 3.25
C LEU A 105 -4.51 12.36 4.37
N ARG A 106 -5.48 12.45 5.30
CA ARG A 106 -5.35 13.34 6.45
C ARG A 106 -4.19 12.94 7.35
N PHE A 107 -4.01 11.63 7.55
CA PHE A 107 -2.89 11.10 8.31
C PHE A 107 -1.55 11.49 7.68
N GLU A 108 -1.43 11.30 6.36
CA GLU A 108 -0.21 11.65 5.62
C GLU A 108 0.08 13.14 5.66
N GLU A 109 -0.94 13.98 5.49
CA GLU A 109 -0.80 15.44 5.61
C GLU A 109 -0.25 15.84 6.97
N GLY A 110 -0.70 15.20 8.04
CA GLY A 110 -0.18 15.45 9.39
C GLY A 110 1.28 15.09 9.54
N LEU A 111 1.72 14.02 8.91
CA LEU A 111 3.14 13.59 8.97
C LEU A 111 4.08 14.56 8.27
N ILE A 112 3.63 15.21 7.21
CA ILE A 112 4.48 16.07 6.38
C ILE A 112 4.15 17.57 6.53
N GLU A 113 3.36 17.94 7.52
CA GLU A 113 2.92 19.33 7.69
C GLU A 113 4.06 20.33 7.87
N THR A 114 5.20 19.87 8.38
CA THR A 114 6.39 20.72 8.56
C THR A 114 7.25 20.80 7.30
N PHE A 115 6.94 20.02 6.28
CA PHE A 115 7.67 19.98 5.02
C PHE A 115 7.03 20.94 4.01
N ASN A 116 7.85 21.72 3.32
CA ASN A 116 7.35 22.42 2.14
C ASN A 116 7.38 21.49 0.92
N ASP A 117 6.82 21.91 -0.20
CA ASP A 117 6.70 21.09 -1.40
C ASP A 117 8.07 20.67 -1.94
N GLU A 118 9.07 21.56 -1.89
CA GLU A 118 10.42 21.27 -2.34
C GLU A 118 11.06 20.18 -1.49
N GLU A 119 10.94 20.26 -0.17
CA GLU A 119 11.46 19.25 0.76
C GLU A 119 10.80 17.88 0.54
N GLN A 120 9.50 17.85 0.32
CA GLN A 120 8.79 16.62 0.01
C GLN A 120 9.32 15.98 -1.27
N GLN A 121 9.52 16.81 -2.30
CA GLN A 121 10.04 16.33 -3.58
C GLN A 121 11.47 15.81 -3.44
N GLN A 122 12.32 16.53 -2.70
CA GLN A 122 13.69 16.11 -2.42
C GLN A 122 13.74 14.76 -1.70
N LEU A 123 12.92 14.58 -0.68
CA LEU A 123 12.87 13.32 0.06
C LEU A 123 12.44 12.17 -0.84
N LEU A 124 11.42 12.39 -1.66
CA LEU A 124 10.94 11.37 -2.60
C LEU A 124 12.03 10.99 -3.60
N GLU A 125 12.73 11.96 -4.16
CA GLU A 125 13.84 11.73 -5.10
C GLU A 125 14.98 10.94 -4.45
N LEU A 126 15.34 11.27 -3.21
CA LEU A 126 16.39 10.57 -2.47
C LEU A 126 15.99 9.12 -2.16
N ILE A 127 14.75 8.88 -1.78
CA ILE A 127 14.24 7.52 -1.57
C ILE A 127 14.32 6.72 -2.87
N CYS A 128 13.92 7.30 -3.98
CA CYS A 128 13.98 6.62 -5.27
C CYS A 128 15.41 6.36 -5.71
N LYS A 129 16.33 7.27 -5.44
CA LYS A 129 17.75 7.06 -5.67
C LYS A 129 18.29 5.89 -4.84
N LEU A 130 17.88 5.82 -3.57
CA LEU A 130 18.28 4.73 -2.69
C LEU A 130 17.77 3.38 -3.21
N LYS A 131 16.60 3.35 -3.82
CA LYS A 131 16.03 2.13 -4.43
C LYS A 131 16.68 1.75 -5.77
N GLY A 132 17.64 2.54 -6.27
CA GLY A 132 18.29 2.31 -7.55
C GLY A 132 17.46 2.80 -8.75
N ARG A 133 16.44 3.62 -8.52
CA ARG A 133 15.63 4.22 -9.59
C ARG A 133 16.12 5.63 -9.87
N THR A 134 16.38 5.92 -11.15
CA THR A 134 16.71 7.26 -11.58
C THR A 134 15.46 7.93 -12.16
N ASN A 135 15.08 9.08 -11.67
CA ASN A 135 14.14 10.03 -12.27
C ASN A 135 12.77 9.52 -12.76
N HIS A 136 12.37 8.33 -12.51
CA HIS A 136 11.07 7.82 -12.95
C HIS A 136 10.22 7.43 -11.77
N TRP A 137 9.14 8.16 -11.62
CA TRP A 137 8.06 7.85 -10.69
C TRP A 137 7.10 6.85 -11.32
N GLU A 138 7.63 5.94 -12.10
CA GLU A 138 6.89 4.80 -12.57
C GLU A 138 6.62 3.91 -11.39
N ILE A 139 5.59 4.22 -10.81
CA ILE A 139 5.09 3.42 -9.74
C ILE A 139 3.81 2.82 -10.22
#